data_54405628ed1a6c5d4fee5dcd47aca81f
#
_entry.id   54405628ed1a6c5d4fee5dcd47aca81f
#
_cell.length_a   1.000
_cell.length_b   1.000
_cell.length_c   1.000
_cell.angle_alpha   90.00
_cell.angle_beta   90.00
_cell.angle_gamma   90.00
#
_symmetry.space_group_name_H-M   'P 1'
#
loop_
_entity.id
_entity.type
_entity.pdbx_description
1 polymer ?
#
loop_
_entity_poly.entity_id
_entity_poly.type
_entity_poly.pdbx_seq_one_letter_code
_entity_poly.pdbx_strand_id
1 'polypeptide(L)'
;MTKHLKNNRGSAIVGLLLALIVLLLAANAVVITLCFRVGGGDHVPAPTEAPTMATEPIPTETETEPPTTTMPEPEHVVSTATILSTGDLVMHIPVVNTGAQSDGSYNFDSIFRYIKDYVSAADYSVVNLETTFAGTDNGFPYAGYPRFNCPDALADATKEAGFDMLLTANNHSFDTTLVGYKRTLEVVRGLGLETLGTYLSADEQKWTIVDINGIKVGMLCYTYATGLGPKGTPRLNGNAEIGEAGICNYFNYDNLPAFYSEVEGYLGEMKAAGAEATMIYVHWGVEYQLYANDNQIAMAQKLCDMGLDVIVGGHPHVVQPVDLLQSNEDPDHKTVILYSMGNAVSNQRFGN
;
A
#
# COMPACT_ATOMS: atom_id res chain seq x y z
N MET A 1 -46.53 -20.18 -23.08
CA MET A 1 -45.89 -19.36 -22.01
C MET A 1 -44.88 -20.22 -21.30
N THR A 2 -43.67 -20.26 -21.77
CA THR A 2 -42.58 -21.04 -21.18
C THR A 2 -41.36 -20.12 -21.16
N LYS A 3 -40.97 -19.71 -19.93
CA LYS A 3 -39.76 -18.91 -19.68
C LYS A 3 -38.54 -19.81 -19.82
N HIS A 4 -37.69 -19.53 -20.79
CA HIS A 4 -36.33 -20.02 -20.86
C HIS A 4 -35.48 -19.40 -19.73
N LEU A 5 -35.09 -20.19 -18.77
CA LEU A 5 -33.96 -19.90 -17.88
C LEU A 5 -32.67 -20.23 -18.66
N LYS A 6 -31.94 -19.20 -19.08
CA LYS A 6 -30.58 -19.34 -19.56
C LYS A 6 -29.68 -19.59 -18.37
N ASN A 7 -29.13 -20.79 -18.32
CA ASN A 7 -28.03 -21.17 -17.45
C ASN A 7 -26.77 -20.46 -17.95
N ASN A 8 -26.33 -19.40 -17.26
CA ASN A 8 -25.00 -18.84 -17.45
C ASN A 8 -24.05 -19.53 -16.46
N ARG A 9 -23.52 -20.66 -16.87
CA ARG A 9 -22.25 -21.17 -16.35
C ARG A 9 -21.15 -20.61 -17.23
N GLY A 10 -20.46 -19.64 -16.75
CA GLY A 10 -19.29 -19.13 -17.44
C GLY A 10 -18.98 -17.74 -16.95
N SER A 11 -18.20 -17.64 -15.96
CA SER A 11 -17.24 -16.58 -15.71
C SER A 11 -16.81 -16.72 -14.26
N ALA A 12 -15.78 -17.41 -14.08
CA ALA A 12 -14.57 -17.03 -13.43
C ALA A 12 -14.73 -15.81 -12.52
N ILE A 13 -14.81 -16.08 -11.22
CA ILE A 13 -13.76 -15.71 -10.29
C ILE A 13 -13.40 -14.23 -10.43
N VAL A 14 -14.32 -13.42 -10.05
CA VAL A 14 -13.94 -12.14 -9.45
C VAL A 14 -13.79 -12.45 -7.97
N GLY A 15 -12.56 -12.41 -7.49
CA GLY A 15 -12.29 -12.48 -6.07
C GLY A 15 -13.18 -11.48 -5.37
N LEU A 16 -14.09 -11.98 -4.52
CA LEU A 16 -14.87 -11.12 -3.67
C LEU A 16 -13.89 -10.49 -2.70
N LEU A 17 -13.47 -9.26 -3.00
CA LEU A 17 -12.73 -8.42 -2.07
C LEU A 17 -13.71 -8.09 -0.94
N LEU A 18 -13.79 -8.95 0.06
CA LEU A 18 -14.42 -8.58 1.33
C LEU A 18 -13.37 -7.82 2.11
N ALA A 19 -13.25 -6.51 1.81
CA ALA A 19 -12.54 -5.59 2.66
C ALA A 19 -13.40 -5.40 3.92
N LEU A 20 -13.09 -6.11 4.99
CA LEU A 20 -13.64 -5.81 6.30
C LEU A 20 -12.85 -4.61 6.84
N ILE A 21 -13.35 -3.39 6.60
CA ILE A 21 -12.79 -2.18 7.18
C ILE A 21 -13.29 -2.12 8.62
N VAL A 22 -12.45 -2.47 9.57
CA VAL A 22 -12.73 -2.20 10.99
C VAL A 22 -12.14 -0.83 11.31
N LEU A 23 -12.99 0.19 11.30
CA LEU A 23 -12.63 1.54 11.73
C LEU A 23 -12.51 1.54 13.26
N LEU A 24 -11.29 1.49 13.77
CA LEU A 24 -11.01 1.72 15.19
C LEU A 24 -10.87 3.22 15.42
N LEU A 25 -12.00 3.87 15.77
CA LEU A 25 -12.11 5.32 16.00
C LEU A 25 -11.23 5.89 17.12
N ALA A 26 -10.52 5.05 17.87
CA ALA A 26 -9.69 5.50 19.00
C ALA A 26 -8.18 5.61 18.71
N ALA A 27 -7.69 5.17 17.54
CA ALA A 27 -6.25 5.02 17.30
C ALA A 27 -5.75 5.40 15.89
N ASN A 28 -6.51 6.08 15.05
CA ASN A 28 -6.10 6.43 13.67
C ASN A 28 -5.43 5.28 12.88
N ALA A 29 -5.84 4.05 13.15
CA ALA A 29 -5.35 2.86 12.46
C ALA A 29 -6.47 2.27 11.61
N VAL A 30 -6.15 1.93 10.37
CA VAL A 30 -7.07 1.23 9.47
C VAL A 30 -6.52 -0.17 9.25
N VAL A 31 -7.33 -1.18 9.54
CA VAL A 31 -6.99 -2.58 9.26
C VAL A 31 -7.68 -2.98 7.97
N ILE A 32 -6.89 -3.39 6.98
CA ILE A 32 -7.39 -3.92 5.71
C ILE A 32 -7.14 -5.42 5.71
N THR A 33 -8.21 -6.21 5.65
CA THR A 33 -8.12 -7.65 5.46
C THR A 33 -8.43 -7.97 4.00
N LEU A 34 -7.44 -8.48 3.27
CA LEU A 34 -7.58 -8.89 1.88
C LEU A 34 -7.85 -10.39 1.83
N CYS A 35 -8.97 -10.78 1.23
CA CYS A 35 -9.32 -12.19 1.01
C CYS A 35 -9.24 -12.50 -0.47
N PHE A 36 -8.33 -13.41 -0.86
CA PHE A 36 -8.19 -13.86 -2.24
C PHE A 36 -8.67 -15.29 -2.38
N ARG A 37 -9.37 -15.56 -3.47
CA ARG A 37 -9.79 -16.90 -3.86
C ARG A 37 -8.88 -17.37 -4.99
N VAL A 38 -7.95 -18.27 -4.72
CA VAL A 38 -7.10 -18.90 -5.75
C VAL A 38 -7.90 -19.99 -6.42
N GLY A 39 -8.29 -19.80 -7.67
CA GLY A 39 -8.95 -20.80 -8.52
C GLY A 39 -7.95 -21.35 -9.53
N GLY A 40 -7.56 -22.62 -9.40
CA GLY A 40 -6.84 -23.35 -10.44
C GLY A 40 -7.79 -23.63 -11.62
N GLY A 41 -7.58 -23.00 -12.76
CA GLY A 41 -8.33 -23.25 -13.98
C GLY A 41 -7.53 -24.14 -14.94
N ASP A 42 -7.90 -25.41 -15.03
CA ASP A 42 -7.47 -26.25 -16.15
C ASP A 42 -8.38 -26.01 -17.35
N HIS A 43 -7.83 -25.45 -18.40
CA HIS A 43 -8.49 -25.35 -19.72
C HIS A 43 -8.49 -26.74 -20.37
N VAL A 44 -9.65 -27.38 -20.42
CA VAL A 44 -9.89 -28.51 -21.30
C VAL A 44 -10.64 -27.99 -22.54
N PRO A 45 -10.12 -28.17 -23.76
CA PRO A 45 -10.82 -27.76 -24.98
C PRO A 45 -12.03 -28.65 -25.25
N ALA A 46 -13.13 -28.04 -25.66
CA ALA A 46 -14.38 -28.70 -26.00
C ALA A 46 -14.22 -29.63 -27.22
N PRO A 47 -14.88 -30.80 -27.22
CA PRO A 47 -14.87 -31.67 -28.38
C PRO A 47 -15.83 -31.18 -29.47
N THR A 48 -15.33 -31.22 -30.69
CA THR A 48 -16.03 -30.87 -31.95
C THR A 48 -17.13 -31.92 -32.23
N GLU A 49 -18.32 -31.44 -32.47
CA GLU A 49 -19.47 -32.28 -32.94
C GLU A 49 -19.20 -32.91 -34.31
N ALA A 50 -19.43 -34.21 -34.42
CA ALA A 50 -19.48 -34.94 -35.68
C ALA A 50 -20.92 -35.39 -35.98
N PRO A 51 -21.30 -35.60 -37.25
CA PRO A 51 -22.68 -35.55 -37.71
C PRO A 51 -23.47 -36.84 -37.47
N THR A 52 -24.76 -36.64 -37.26
CA THR A 52 -25.81 -37.61 -37.01
C THR A 52 -26.06 -38.55 -38.22
N MET A 53 -26.03 -39.86 -38.02
CA MET A 53 -26.72 -40.83 -38.85
C MET A 53 -27.70 -41.64 -38.02
N ALA A 54 -28.94 -41.71 -38.48
CA ALA A 54 -30.02 -42.47 -37.89
C ALA A 54 -29.92 -43.96 -38.21
N THR A 55 -30.15 -44.83 -37.21
CA THR A 55 -30.52 -46.25 -37.39
C THR A 55 -31.42 -46.72 -36.27
N GLU A 56 -32.32 -47.62 -36.62
CA GLU A 56 -33.49 -48.15 -35.88
C GLU A 56 -33.17 -49.03 -34.67
N PRO A 57 -34.17 -49.37 -33.84
CA PRO A 57 -33.97 -49.84 -32.45
C PRO A 57 -33.73 -51.35 -32.36
N ILE A 58 -32.82 -51.77 -31.46
CA ILE A 58 -32.57 -53.16 -31.01
C ILE A 58 -32.84 -53.25 -29.49
N PRO A 59 -33.29 -54.38 -28.96
CA PRO A 59 -33.99 -54.45 -27.65
C PRO A 59 -33.07 -54.37 -26.42
N THR A 60 -33.65 -53.85 -25.39
CA THR A 60 -33.17 -53.55 -24.06
C THR A 60 -32.51 -54.73 -23.32
N GLU A 61 -31.21 -54.68 -23.11
CA GLU A 61 -30.57 -55.30 -22.00
C GLU A 61 -30.30 -54.22 -20.94
N THR A 62 -30.74 -54.52 -19.70
CA THR A 62 -30.57 -53.62 -18.55
C THR A 62 -29.11 -53.69 -18.08
N GLU A 63 -28.28 -52.82 -18.62
CA GLU A 63 -26.91 -52.62 -18.14
C GLU A 63 -26.96 -51.76 -16.87
N THR A 64 -26.55 -52.33 -15.74
CA THR A 64 -26.34 -51.62 -14.48
C THR A 64 -25.15 -50.70 -14.68
N GLU A 65 -25.36 -49.38 -14.71
CA GLU A 65 -24.28 -48.39 -14.72
C GLU A 65 -23.34 -48.64 -13.51
N PRO A 66 -22.02 -48.64 -13.74
CA PRO A 66 -21.05 -48.65 -12.67
C PRO A 66 -21.18 -47.37 -11.83
N PRO A 67 -20.95 -47.41 -10.50
CA PRO A 67 -21.08 -46.24 -9.66
C PRO A 67 -20.14 -45.17 -10.16
N THR A 68 -20.69 -44.03 -10.57
CA THR A 68 -19.92 -42.82 -10.89
C THR A 68 -19.20 -42.38 -9.64
N THR A 69 -17.89 -42.69 -9.55
CA THR A 69 -17.03 -42.13 -8.52
C THR A 69 -16.86 -40.66 -8.84
N THR A 70 -17.70 -39.82 -8.25
CA THR A 70 -17.46 -38.38 -8.26
C THR A 70 -16.18 -38.13 -7.49
N MET A 71 -15.12 -37.73 -8.20
CA MET A 71 -13.95 -37.17 -7.55
C MET A 71 -14.40 -36.00 -6.69
N PRO A 72 -13.98 -35.93 -5.42
CA PRO A 72 -14.29 -34.77 -4.62
C PRO A 72 -13.77 -33.51 -5.32
N GLU A 73 -14.64 -32.50 -5.39
CA GLU A 73 -14.25 -31.18 -5.90
C GLU A 73 -13.03 -30.70 -5.07
N PRO A 74 -11.96 -30.19 -5.69
CA PRO A 74 -10.79 -29.76 -4.94
C PRO A 74 -11.20 -28.74 -3.90
N GLU A 75 -10.83 -28.96 -2.65
CA GLU A 75 -11.04 -28.00 -1.57
C GLU A 75 -10.37 -26.67 -1.96
N HIS A 76 -11.19 -25.62 -2.09
CA HIS A 76 -10.67 -24.28 -2.31
C HIS A 76 -10.04 -23.79 -1.01
N VAL A 77 -8.72 -23.77 -0.97
CA VAL A 77 -7.97 -23.15 0.12
C VAL A 77 -8.14 -21.64 0.01
N VAL A 78 -8.74 -21.02 1.01
CA VAL A 78 -8.83 -19.56 1.13
C VAL A 78 -7.71 -19.11 2.05
N SER A 79 -6.76 -18.35 1.50
CA SER A 79 -5.75 -17.65 2.28
C SER A 79 -6.23 -16.23 2.60
N THR A 80 -5.88 -15.72 3.76
CA THR A 80 -6.17 -14.35 4.18
C THR A 80 -4.89 -13.67 4.63
N ALA A 81 -4.74 -12.38 4.32
CA ALA A 81 -3.67 -11.52 4.78
C ALA A 81 -4.27 -10.25 5.40
N THR A 82 -3.81 -9.90 6.59
CA THR A 82 -4.17 -8.65 7.27
C THR A 82 -3.01 -7.68 7.20
N ILE A 83 -3.20 -6.58 6.47
CA ILE A 83 -2.24 -5.48 6.41
C ILE A 83 -2.77 -4.33 7.26
N LEU A 84 -2.02 -3.94 8.28
CA LEU A 84 -2.32 -2.76 9.07
C LEU A 84 -1.50 -1.59 8.54
N SER A 85 -2.17 -0.52 8.15
CA SER A 85 -1.52 0.74 7.79
C SER A 85 -1.91 1.83 8.78
N THR A 86 -0.93 2.59 9.26
CA THR A 86 -1.17 3.78 10.08
C THR A 86 -0.75 5.03 9.33
N GLY A 87 -1.24 6.19 9.81
CA GLY A 87 -0.91 7.49 9.23
C GLY A 87 0.51 7.96 9.52
N ASP A 88 0.69 9.27 9.56
CA ASP A 88 1.99 9.93 9.55
C ASP A 88 2.61 9.99 10.97
N LEU A 89 3.89 9.60 11.10
CA LEU A 89 4.72 9.85 12.29
C LEU A 89 5.36 11.24 12.16
N VAL A 90 4.67 12.27 12.65
CA VAL A 90 5.11 13.68 12.54
C VAL A 90 5.71 14.12 13.86
N MET A 91 7.04 14.09 13.96
CA MET A 91 7.77 14.26 15.21
C MET A 91 8.04 15.72 15.55
N HIS A 92 6.98 16.46 15.93
CA HIS A 92 7.13 17.80 16.49
C HIS A 92 7.94 17.79 17.79
N ILE A 93 8.61 18.90 18.12
CA ILE A 93 9.43 19.00 19.34
C ILE A 93 8.69 18.58 20.62
N PRO A 94 7.41 18.92 20.85
CA PRO A 94 6.72 18.39 22.03
C PRO A 94 6.63 16.86 22.05
N VAL A 95 6.51 16.19 20.89
CA VAL A 95 6.52 14.73 20.80
C VAL A 95 7.93 14.20 21.04
N VAL A 96 8.97 14.78 20.43
CA VAL A 96 10.38 14.42 20.68
C VAL A 96 10.71 14.52 22.16
N ASN A 97 10.26 15.59 22.83
CA ASN A 97 10.52 15.80 24.26
C ASN A 97 9.84 14.75 25.16
N THR A 98 8.76 14.08 24.69
CA THR A 98 8.16 12.99 25.49
C THR A 98 9.07 11.77 25.61
N GLY A 99 9.98 11.58 24.67
CA GLY A 99 10.95 10.49 24.67
C GLY A 99 12.21 10.79 25.51
N ALA A 100 12.48 12.05 25.86
CA ALA A 100 13.72 12.44 26.55
C ALA A 100 13.81 11.80 27.95
N GLN A 101 14.96 11.22 28.26
CA GLN A 101 15.28 10.60 29.54
C GLN A 101 16.24 11.46 30.39
N SER A 102 16.29 11.22 31.69
CA SER A 102 17.11 11.99 32.61
C SER A 102 18.64 11.83 32.41
N ASP A 103 19.04 10.76 31.71
CA ASP A 103 20.44 10.48 31.35
C ASP A 103 20.84 11.06 29.98
N GLY A 104 19.93 11.77 29.31
CA GLY A 104 20.13 12.35 27.98
C GLY A 104 19.83 11.41 26.80
N SER A 105 19.43 10.18 27.05
CA SER A 105 18.95 9.26 26.04
C SER A 105 17.49 9.55 25.68
N TYR A 106 16.95 8.79 24.72
CA TYR A 106 15.54 8.87 24.32
C TYR A 106 14.89 7.48 24.33
N ASN A 107 13.60 7.42 24.68
CA ASN A 107 12.75 6.24 24.58
C ASN A 107 11.35 6.67 24.12
N PHE A 108 10.85 6.05 23.05
CA PHE A 108 9.55 6.37 22.46
C PHE A 108 8.52 5.25 22.57
N ASP A 109 8.76 4.18 23.32
CA ASP A 109 7.85 3.03 23.45
C ASP A 109 6.43 3.44 23.86
N SER A 110 6.34 4.50 24.69
CA SER A 110 5.05 4.98 25.20
C SER A 110 4.12 5.57 24.14
N ILE A 111 4.65 6.05 22.99
CA ILE A 111 3.82 6.66 21.96
C ILE A 111 2.97 5.62 21.20
N PHE A 112 3.44 4.37 21.15
CA PHE A 112 2.76 3.27 20.49
C PHE A 112 1.89 2.41 21.42
N ARG A 113 1.86 2.67 22.72
CA ARG A 113 1.23 1.81 23.74
C ARG A 113 -0.24 1.45 23.47
N TYR A 114 -0.98 2.29 22.78
CA TYR A 114 -2.41 2.08 22.50
C TYR A 114 -2.66 1.36 21.17
N ILE A 115 -1.67 1.29 20.29
CA ILE A 115 -1.82 0.65 18.98
C ILE A 115 -0.94 -0.58 18.85
N LYS A 116 0.03 -0.80 19.74
CA LYS A 116 1.00 -1.90 19.67
C LYS A 116 0.32 -3.26 19.52
N ASP A 117 -0.75 -3.53 20.27
CA ASP A 117 -1.46 -4.81 20.21
C ASP A 117 -2.10 -5.04 18.82
N TYR A 118 -2.58 -3.98 18.17
CA TYR A 118 -3.13 -4.06 16.82
C TYR A 118 -2.04 -4.23 15.77
N VAL A 119 -0.95 -3.46 15.91
CA VAL A 119 0.22 -3.55 15.02
C VAL A 119 0.79 -4.96 15.04
N SER A 120 1.02 -5.52 16.24
CA SER A 120 1.59 -6.86 16.42
C SER A 120 0.64 -8.00 16.03
N ALA A 121 -0.68 -7.75 15.95
CA ALA A 121 -1.66 -8.75 15.59
C ALA A 121 -1.90 -8.85 14.06
N ALA A 122 -1.45 -7.86 13.31
CA ALA A 122 -1.54 -7.90 11.84
C ALA A 122 -0.44 -8.82 11.26
N ASP A 123 -0.70 -9.38 10.09
CA ASP A 123 0.27 -10.20 9.39
C ASP A 123 1.40 -9.35 8.78
N TYR A 124 1.12 -8.08 8.50
CA TYR A 124 2.10 -7.10 8.02
C TYR A 124 1.68 -5.68 8.41
N SER A 125 2.60 -4.87 8.91
CA SER A 125 2.29 -3.54 9.47
C SER A 125 3.15 -2.44 8.86
N VAL A 126 2.50 -1.34 8.43
CA VAL A 126 3.11 -0.24 7.67
C VAL A 126 2.82 1.11 8.33
N VAL A 127 3.80 2.00 8.38
CA VAL A 127 3.66 3.37 8.88
C VAL A 127 4.43 4.36 8.00
N ASN A 128 3.91 5.58 7.82
CA ASN A 128 4.65 6.65 7.15
C ASN A 128 5.61 7.34 8.12
N LEU A 129 6.91 7.30 7.83
CA LEU A 129 7.95 8.00 8.59
C LEU A 129 8.11 9.42 8.06
N GLU A 130 7.38 10.37 8.63
CA GLU A 130 7.42 11.79 8.23
C GLU A 130 8.38 12.60 9.13
N THR A 131 9.61 12.09 9.23
CA THR A 131 10.74 12.71 9.90
C THR A 131 12.04 12.12 9.36
N THR A 132 13.18 12.68 9.71
CA THR A 132 14.51 12.13 9.38
C THR A 132 15.28 11.71 10.61
N PHE A 133 16.27 10.85 10.42
CA PHE A 133 17.25 10.42 11.44
C PHE A 133 18.66 10.87 11.04
N ALA A 134 18.89 12.19 10.99
CA ALA A 134 20.20 12.73 10.63
C ALA A 134 21.24 12.59 11.76
N GLY A 135 20.79 12.29 12.97
CA GLY A 135 21.62 12.42 14.18
C GLY A 135 21.96 13.88 14.45
N THR A 136 22.82 14.14 15.42
CA THR A 136 23.27 15.51 15.76
C THR A 136 24.69 15.81 15.29
N ASP A 137 25.48 14.81 14.99
CA ASP A 137 26.90 14.93 14.61
C ASP A 137 27.11 15.58 13.25
N ASN A 138 26.08 15.56 12.39
CA ASN A 138 26.10 16.16 11.07
C ASN A 138 25.62 17.64 11.05
N GLY A 139 25.53 18.29 12.22
CA GLY A 139 25.13 19.67 12.36
C GLY A 139 23.61 19.91 12.29
N PHE A 140 22.80 18.86 12.37
CA PHE A 140 21.34 18.94 12.46
C PHE A 140 20.90 18.70 13.90
N PRO A 141 20.44 19.71 14.66
CA PRO A 141 19.84 19.46 15.97
C PRO A 141 18.55 18.63 15.82
N TYR A 142 18.12 17.93 16.85
CA TYR A 142 16.76 17.40 16.87
C TYR A 142 15.76 18.55 16.78
N ALA A 143 14.81 18.42 15.86
CA ALA A 143 13.92 19.52 15.48
C ALA A 143 12.55 19.00 15.03
N GLY A 144 11.53 19.83 15.24
CA GLY A 144 10.22 19.68 14.64
C GLY A 144 10.06 20.59 13.41
N TYR A 145 8.78 20.97 13.12
CA TYR A 145 8.48 21.87 12.01
C TYR A 145 9.40 23.11 12.00
N PRO A 146 9.89 23.57 10.84
CA PRO A 146 9.58 23.11 9.47
C PRO A 146 10.53 22.02 8.93
N ARG A 147 11.49 21.54 9.71
CA ARG A 147 12.48 20.52 9.28
C ARG A 147 12.65 19.50 10.38
N PHE A 148 12.09 18.35 10.16
CA PHE A 148 12.06 17.29 11.17
C PHE A 148 13.37 16.51 11.21
N ASN A 149 13.90 16.37 12.42
CA ASN A 149 15.01 15.48 12.75
C ASN A 149 14.77 14.87 14.12
N CYS A 150 14.63 13.56 14.19
CA CYS A 150 14.28 12.83 15.41
C CYS A 150 15.43 11.94 15.87
N PRO A 151 15.54 11.65 17.20
CA PRO A 151 16.45 10.63 17.70
C PRO A 151 16.17 9.24 17.09
N ASP A 152 17.23 8.47 16.83
CA ASP A 152 17.17 7.11 16.28
C ASP A 152 16.29 6.17 17.13
N ALA A 153 16.19 6.42 18.43
CA ALA A 153 15.30 5.69 19.36
C ALA A 153 13.83 5.61 18.89
N LEU A 154 13.39 6.50 17.98
CA LEU A 154 12.07 6.35 17.37
C LEU A 154 12.03 5.15 16.42
N ALA A 155 13.10 4.88 15.68
CA ALA A 155 13.16 3.71 14.80
C ALA A 155 13.17 2.42 15.65
N ASP A 156 13.88 2.41 16.78
CA ASP A 156 13.85 1.29 17.74
C ASP A 156 12.44 1.05 18.26
N ALA A 157 11.75 2.12 18.74
CA ALA A 157 10.38 2.02 19.23
C ALA A 157 9.38 1.59 18.16
N THR A 158 9.59 1.99 16.91
CA THR A 158 8.75 1.56 15.77
C THR A 158 8.91 0.06 15.52
N LYS A 159 10.15 -0.44 15.54
CA LYS A 159 10.45 -1.87 15.45
C LYS A 159 9.82 -2.65 16.61
N GLU A 160 9.99 -2.17 17.85
CA GLU A 160 9.44 -2.80 19.06
C GLU A 160 7.89 -2.76 19.09
N ALA A 161 7.27 -1.81 18.40
CA ALA A 161 5.83 -1.77 18.24
C ALA A 161 5.29 -2.86 17.29
N GLY A 162 6.17 -3.46 16.47
CA GLY A 162 5.83 -4.55 15.55
C GLY A 162 5.60 -4.09 14.11
N PHE A 163 6.00 -2.88 13.73
CA PHE A 163 5.96 -2.48 12.33
C PHE A 163 7.03 -3.22 11.51
N ASP A 164 6.68 -3.55 10.27
CA ASP A 164 7.52 -4.25 9.31
C ASP A 164 8.15 -3.29 8.30
N MET A 165 7.37 -2.31 7.82
CA MET A 165 7.78 -1.38 6.78
C MET A 165 7.52 0.08 7.17
N LEU A 166 8.50 0.94 6.85
CA LEU A 166 8.37 2.39 6.92
C LEU A 166 8.29 2.98 5.50
N LEU A 167 7.22 3.71 5.23
CA LEU A 167 7.11 4.52 4.03
C LEU A 167 7.98 5.75 4.22
N THR A 168 8.86 5.99 3.27
CA THR A 168 9.87 7.04 3.39
C THR A 168 9.77 8.10 2.28
N ALA A 169 8.83 7.95 1.32
CA ALA A 169 8.54 8.99 0.34
C ALA A 169 7.42 9.91 0.84
N ASN A 170 7.81 11.04 1.43
CA ASN A 170 6.94 12.13 1.86
C ASN A 170 7.65 13.48 1.66
N ASN A 171 6.95 14.60 1.87
CA ASN A 171 7.51 15.94 1.68
C ASN A 171 8.63 16.28 2.65
N HIS A 172 8.74 15.58 3.78
CA HIS A 172 9.78 15.78 4.81
C HIS A 172 10.99 14.83 4.68
N SER A 173 11.02 13.97 3.67
CA SER A 173 12.12 13.01 3.47
C SER A 173 13.49 13.67 3.28
N PHE A 174 13.53 14.94 2.86
CA PHE A 174 14.77 15.67 2.55
C PHE A 174 15.06 16.84 3.52
N ASP A 175 14.45 16.88 4.67
CA ASP A 175 14.55 17.98 5.65
C ASP A 175 15.98 18.23 6.14
N THR A 176 16.76 17.18 6.24
CA THR A 176 18.16 17.22 6.69
C THR A 176 19.15 16.94 5.56
N THR A 177 18.81 17.35 4.35
CA THR A 177 19.61 17.20 3.12
C THR A 177 19.90 15.74 2.75
N LEU A 178 20.72 15.54 1.72
CA LEU A 178 21.10 14.19 1.28
C LEU A 178 21.80 13.36 2.38
N VAL A 179 22.53 14.03 3.26
CA VAL A 179 23.25 13.35 4.37
C VAL A 179 22.25 12.68 5.33
N GLY A 180 21.29 13.45 5.85
CA GLY A 180 20.28 12.90 6.75
C GLY A 180 19.30 11.97 6.04
N TYR A 181 18.97 12.24 4.78
CA TYR A 181 18.16 11.36 3.94
C TYR A 181 18.77 9.94 3.85
N LYS A 182 20.05 9.82 3.46
CA LYS A 182 20.73 8.51 3.37
C LYS A 182 20.86 7.86 4.73
N ARG A 183 21.26 8.63 5.77
CA ARG A 183 21.37 8.11 7.14
C ARG A 183 20.02 7.57 7.66
N THR A 184 18.92 8.23 7.35
CA THR A 184 17.58 7.73 7.73
C THR A 184 17.34 6.32 7.23
N LEU A 185 17.64 6.05 5.96
CA LEU A 185 17.51 4.70 5.38
C LEU A 185 18.48 3.69 6.03
N GLU A 186 19.72 4.12 6.32
CA GLU A 186 20.71 3.28 6.97
C GLU A 186 20.26 2.89 8.40
N VAL A 187 19.72 3.83 9.17
CA VAL A 187 19.20 3.60 10.54
C VAL A 187 18.04 2.61 10.49
N VAL A 188 17.04 2.87 9.65
CA VAL A 188 15.83 2.04 9.57
C VAL A 188 16.17 0.61 9.10
N ARG A 189 16.93 0.50 8.01
CA ARG A 189 17.34 -0.79 7.45
C ARG A 189 18.30 -1.56 8.36
N GLY A 190 19.13 -0.85 9.11
CA GLY A 190 20.04 -1.42 10.13
C GLY A 190 19.31 -2.16 11.24
N LEU A 191 18.07 -1.82 11.52
CA LEU A 191 17.18 -2.52 12.44
C LEU A 191 16.43 -3.70 11.81
N GLY A 192 16.59 -3.93 10.49
CA GLY A 192 15.86 -4.94 9.75
C GLY A 192 14.41 -4.54 9.46
N LEU A 193 14.09 -3.25 9.49
CA LEU A 193 12.84 -2.71 8.99
C LEU A 193 12.95 -2.48 7.48
N GLU A 194 11.88 -2.73 6.74
CA GLU A 194 11.81 -2.40 5.32
C GLU A 194 11.55 -0.91 5.10
N THR A 195 12.01 -0.38 3.98
CA THR A 195 11.75 1.00 3.54
C THR A 195 11.22 1.02 2.12
N LEU A 196 10.23 1.87 1.85
CA LEU A 196 9.65 1.99 0.51
C LEU A 196 9.47 3.46 0.12
N GLY A 197 9.82 3.77 -1.12
CA GLY A 197 9.63 5.08 -1.74
C GLY A 197 10.88 5.94 -1.82
N THR A 198 11.90 5.67 -0.98
CA THR A 198 13.22 6.32 -1.07
C THR A 198 14.34 5.29 -1.05
N TYR A 199 15.48 5.60 -1.67
CA TYR A 199 16.54 4.64 -2.00
C TYR A 199 17.92 5.26 -1.78
N LEU A 200 18.92 4.42 -1.47
CA LEU A 200 20.32 4.85 -1.33
C LEU A 200 21.00 5.08 -2.67
N SER A 201 20.54 4.40 -3.72
CA SER A 201 21.03 4.55 -5.10
C SER A 201 19.91 4.43 -6.13
N ALA A 202 20.17 4.91 -7.33
CA ALA A 202 19.24 4.83 -8.47
C ALA A 202 19.00 3.39 -8.93
N ASP A 203 19.92 2.47 -8.65
CA ASP A 203 19.85 1.08 -9.11
C ASP A 203 18.95 0.20 -8.21
N GLU A 204 18.53 0.70 -7.05
CA GLU A 204 17.60 -0.02 -6.20
C GLU A 204 16.21 -0.13 -6.87
N GLN A 205 15.55 -1.26 -6.65
CA GLN A 205 14.18 -1.50 -7.12
C GLN A 205 13.19 -0.51 -6.50
N LYS A 206 12.26 0.02 -7.31
CA LYS A 206 11.35 1.11 -6.93
C LYS A 206 10.01 0.62 -6.38
N TRP A 207 9.82 -0.67 -6.34
CA TRP A 207 8.67 -1.37 -5.79
C TRP A 207 9.13 -2.59 -4.99
N THR A 208 8.26 -3.18 -4.21
CA THR A 208 8.54 -4.43 -3.50
C THR A 208 7.38 -5.40 -3.65
N ILE A 209 7.64 -6.70 -3.47
CA ILE A 209 6.61 -7.73 -3.25
C ILE A 209 6.84 -8.32 -1.88
N VAL A 210 5.81 -8.30 -1.06
CA VAL A 210 5.79 -8.96 0.25
C VAL A 210 4.89 -10.19 0.16
N ASP A 211 5.42 -11.32 0.62
CA ASP A 211 4.63 -12.54 0.77
C ASP A 211 3.99 -12.55 2.16
N ILE A 212 2.66 -12.41 2.20
CA ILE A 212 1.90 -12.35 3.43
C ILE A 212 0.95 -13.55 3.45
N ASN A 213 1.27 -14.56 4.26
CA ASN A 213 0.48 -15.81 4.36
C ASN A 213 0.30 -16.53 3.00
N GLY A 214 1.30 -16.46 2.12
CA GLY A 214 1.27 -17.05 0.78
C GLY A 214 0.60 -16.17 -0.26
N ILE A 215 0.17 -14.95 0.08
CA ILE A 215 -0.37 -13.95 -0.85
C ILE A 215 0.73 -12.93 -1.16
N LYS A 216 1.10 -12.81 -2.42
CA LYS A 216 2.13 -11.87 -2.89
C LYS A 216 1.53 -10.51 -3.18
N VAL A 217 1.83 -9.53 -2.34
CA VAL A 217 1.35 -8.16 -2.46
C VAL A 217 2.46 -7.26 -3.01
N GLY A 218 2.26 -6.72 -4.20
CA GLY A 218 3.14 -5.70 -4.79
C GLY A 218 2.84 -4.32 -4.21
N MET A 219 3.87 -3.59 -3.77
CA MET A 219 3.69 -2.31 -3.11
C MET A 219 4.55 -1.21 -3.74
N LEU A 220 3.97 -0.01 -3.84
CA LEU A 220 4.60 1.23 -4.28
C LEU A 220 4.40 2.32 -3.23
N CYS A 221 5.32 3.29 -3.17
CA CYS A 221 5.15 4.49 -2.34
C CYS A 221 5.67 5.71 -3.09
N TYR A 222 4.88 6.78 -3.15
CA TYR A 222 5.15 8.01 -3.88
C TYR A 222 4.84 9.25 -3.06
N THR A 223 5.59 10.33 -3.28
CA THR A 223 5.29 11.67 -2.75
C THR A 223 5.15 12.69 -3.86
N TYR A 224 4.39 13.75 -3.60
CA TYR A 224 4.40 14.91 -4.50
C TYR A 224 5.72 15.68 -4.40
N ALA A 225 6.17 16.23 -5.53
CA ALA A 225 7.25 17.20 -5.57
C ALA A 225 6.68 18.62 -5.64
N THR A 226 7.25 19.54 -4.86
CA THR A 226 6.89 20.97 -4.88
C THR A 226 7.47 21.71 -6.10
N GLY A 227 8.14 20.99 -6.98
CA GLY A 227 8.77 21.43 -8.22
C GLY A 227 10.01 20.61 -8.52
N LEU A 228 10.66 20.95 -9.62
CA LEU A 228 11.94 20.36 -10.02
C LEU A 228 13.07 21.39 -9.85
N GLY A 229 14.24 20.91 -9.48
CA GLY A 229 15.43 21.72 -9.42
C GLY A 229 16.12 21.85 -10.80
N PRO A 230 17.23 22.62 -10.90
CA PRO A 230 17.95 22.81 -12.15
C PRO A 230 18.50 21.53 -12.80
N LYS A 231 18.68 20.47 -12.01
CA LYS A 231 19.11 19.13 -12.49
C LYS A 231 17.95 18.23 -12.90
N GLY A 232 16.70 18.71 -12.77
CA GLY A 232 15.50 17.92 -13.07
C GLY A 232 15.11 16.92 -11.97
N THR A 233 15.76 16.96 -10.81
CA THR A 233 15.42 16.12 -9.64
C THR A 233 14.44 16.85 -8.72
N PRO A 234 13.66 16.11 -7.89
CA PRO A 234 12.57 16.71 -7.14
C PRO A 234 13.07 17.65 -6.03
N ARG A 235 12.26 18.67 -5.74
CA ARG A 235 12.27 19.42 -4.49
C ARG A 235 11.12 18.94 -3.63
N LEU A 236 11.40 18.57 -2.40
CA LEU A 236 10.39 18.20 -1.43
C LEU A 236 10.19 19.34 -0.44
N ASN A 237 8.94 19.67 -0.13
CA ASN A 237 8.55 20.73 0.81
C ASN A 237 9.21 22.09 0.55
N GLY A 238 9.41 22.46 -0.70
CA GLY A 238 10.12 23.70 -1.09
C GLY A 238 11.62 23.73 -0.74
N ASN A 239 12.15 22.65 -0.19
CA ASN A 239 13.57 22.52 0.18
C ASN A 239 14.49 22.48 -1.04
N ALA A 240 15.80 22.37 -0.79
CA ALA A 240 16.78 22.18 -1.84
C ALA A 240 16.46 20.95 -2.70
N GLU A 241 16.87 20.99 -3.95
CA GLU A 241 16.78 19.83 -4.84
C GLU A 241 17.56 18.65 -4.26
N ILE A 242 17.01 17.44 -4.33
CA ILE A 242 17.69 16.22 -3.86
C ILE A 242 19.04 16.03 -4.56
N GLY A 243 19.13 16.38 -5.83
CA GLY A 243 20.37 16.44 -6.58
C GLY A 243 20.89 15.09 -7.11
N GLU A 244 20.30 13.99 -6.70
CA GLU A 244 20.53 12.64 -7.22
C GLU A 244 19.23 12.12 -7.84
N ALA A 245 19.28 11.70 -9.11
CA ALA A 245 18.12 11.14 -9.80
C ALA A 245 17.86 9.69 -9.33
N GLY A 246 16.60 9.27 -9.37
CA GLY A 246 16.22 7.87 -9.14
C GLY A 246 16.36 7.36 -7.70
N ILE A 247 16.54 8.22 -6.71
CA ILE A 247 16.59 7.82 -5.30
C ILE A 247 15.30 8.09 -4.53
N CYS A 248 14.29 8.69 -5.17
CA CYS A 248 12.99 8.97 -4.57
C CYS A 248 11.90 8.74 -5.61
N ASN A 249 10.86 8.02 -5.25
CA ASN A 249 9.63 7.94 -6.04
C ASN A 249 8.81 9.20 -5.80
N TYR A 250 8.57 9.97 -6.84
CA TYR A 250 7.79 11.20 -6.74
C TYR A 250 6.90 11.40 -7.96
N PHE A 251 5.89 12.22 -7.80
CA PHE A 251 5.12 12.76 -8.90
C PHE A 251 5.08 14.29 -8.86
N ASN A 252 4.83 14.89 -10.01
CA ASN A 252 4.60 16.31 -10.14
C ASN A 252 3.21 16.54 -10.71
N TYR A 253 2.40 17.34 -10.04
CA TYR A 253 1.04 17.68 -10.49
C TYR A 253 1.04 18.34 -11.89
N ASP A 254 2.13 19.01 -12.27
CA ASP A 254 2.27 19.60 -13.61
C ASP A 254 2.58 18.56 -14.71
N ASN A 255 2.93 17.31 -14.34
CA ASN A 255 3.27 16.24 -15.26
C ASN A 255 2.81 14.85 -14.76
N LEU A 256 1.55 14.70 -14.44
CA LEU A 256 0.96 13.41 -14.03
C LEU A 256 1.08 12.30 -15.09
N PRO A 257 1.06 12.55 -16.42
CA PRO A 257 1.27 11.48 -17.39
C PRO A 257 2.58 10.71 -17.21
N ALA A 258 3.68 11.38 -16.80
CA ALA A 258 4.95 10.69 -16.54
C ALA A 258 4.83 9.73 -15.32
N PHE A 259 4.17 10.17 -14.26
CA PHE A 259 3.88 9.34 -13.09
C PHE A 259 3.03 8.12 -13.45
N TYR A 260 1.96 8.31 -14.21
CA TYR A 260 1.10 7.18 -14.61
C TYR A 260 1.85 6.16 -15.48
N SER A 261 2.68 6.64 -16.42
CA SER A 261 3.49 5.74 -17.27
C SER A 261 4.51 4.94 -16.45
N GLU A 262 5.11 5.55 -15.42
CA GLU A 262 6.04 4.87 -14.52
C GLU A 262 5.31 3.82 -13.67
N VAL A 263 4.18 4.18 -13.06
CA VAL A 263 3.36 3.24 -12.27
C VAL A 263 2.86 2.08 -13.12
N GLU A 264 2.43 2.34 -14.37
CA GLU A 264 2.00 1.28 -15.30
C GLU A 264 3.13 0.28 -15.58
N GLY A 265 4.35 0.79 -15.79
CA GLY A 265 5.55 -0.04 -15.96
C GLY A 265 5.78 -0.94 -14.73
N TYR A 266 5.75 -0.36 -13.54
CA TYR A 266 5.96 -1.13 -12.30
C TYR A 266 4.84 -2.13 -12.00
N LEU A 267 3.59 -1.81 -12.32
CA LEU A 267 2.49 -2.77 -12.23
C LEU A 267 2.73 -3.99 -13.14
N GLY A 268 3.21 -3.75 -14.36
CA GLY A 268 3.60 -4.82 -15.29
C GLY A 268 4.74 -5.69 -14.73
N GLU A 269 5.77 -5.07 -14.16
CA GLU A 269 6.91 -5.76 -13.53
C GLU A 269 6.47 -6.58 -12.31
N MET A 270 5.65 -6.01 -11.41
CA MET A 270 5.13 -6.70 -10.22
C MET A 270 4.25 -7.90 -10.60
N LYS A 271 3.37 -7.76 -11.60
CA LYS A 271 2.57 -8.87 -12.13
C LYS A 271 3.45 -9.97 -12.73
N ALA A 272 4.47 -9.60 -13.49
CA ALA A 272 5.44 -10.55 -14.05
C ALA A 272 6.27 -11.28 -12.97
N ALA A 273 6.51 -10.61 -11.85
CA ALA A 273 7.17 -11.18 -10.66
C ALA A 273 6.23 -12.00 -9.77
N GLY A 274 4.93 -12.08 -10.12
CA GLY A 274 3.94 -12.92 -9.45
C GLY A 274 3.13 -12.23 -8.36
N ALA A 275 3.04 -10.90 -8.36
CA ALA A 275 2.13 -10.19 -7.47
C ALA A 275 0.68 -10.58 -7.77
N GLU A 276 -0.06 -10.94 -6.72
CA GLU A 276 -1.48 -11.35 -6.76
C GLU A 276 -2.41 -10.19 -6.39
N ALA A 277 -1.87 -9.22 -5.64
CA ALA A 277 -2.52 -7.95 -5.33
C ALA A 277 -1.51 -6.82 -5.40
N THR A 278 -2.00 -5.60 -5.61
CA THR A 278 -1.18 -4.40 -5.77
C THR A 278 -1.68 -3.27 -4.88
N MET A 279 -0.75 -2.60 -4.20
CA MET A 279 -1.03 -1.45 -3.34
C MET A 279 -0.12 -0.28 -3.70
N ILE A 280 -0.65 0.93 -3.60
CA ILE A 280 0.15 2.16 -3.67
C ILE A 280 -0.13 3.04 -2.46
N TYR A 281 0.94 3.52 -1.85
CA TYR A 281 0.91 4.57 -0.85
C TYR A 281 1.24 5.90 -1.50
N VAL A 282 0.39 6.91 -1.30
CA VAL A 282 0.54 8.21 -1.97
C VAL A 282 0.47 9.35 -0.94
N HIS A 283 1.56 10.07 -0.82
CA HIS A 283 1.64 11.27 0.01
C HIS A 283 1.22 12.48 -0.84
N TRP A 284 -0.02 12.97 -0.66
CA TRP A 284 -0.71 13.88 -1.58
C TRP A 284 -1.75 14.79 -0.91
N GLY A 285 -2.42 15.62 -1.71
CA GLY A 285 -3.52 16.45 -1.24
C GLY A 285 -3.07 17.76 -0.61
N VAL A 286 -3.86 18.26 0.34
CA VAL A 286 -3.63 19.54 1.03
C VAL A 286 -3.89 19.35 2.53
N GLU A 287 -2.97 19.86 3.35
CA GLU A 287 -3.04 19.77 4.80
C GLU A 287 -4.39 20.29 5.34
N TYR A 288 -4.93 19.57 6.33
CA TYR A 288 -6.13 19.89 7.11
C TYR A 288 -7.46 19.92 6.32
N GLN A 289 -7.47 19.54 5.05
CA GLN A 289 -8.71 19.35 4.30
C GLN A 289 -9.36 18.03 4.68
N LEU A 290 -10.61 18.09 5.18
CA LEU A 290 -11.38 16.90 5.61
C LEU A 290 -11.88 16.03 4.44
N TYR A 291 -11.88 16.57 3.23
CA TYR A 291 -12.32 15.88 2.02
C TYR A 291 -11.21 15.90 0.97
N ALA A 292 -11.14 14.83 0.20
CA ALA A 292 -10.24 14.75 -0.93
C ALA A 292 -10.52 15.87 -1.94
N ASN A 293 -9.48 16.50 -2.46
CA ASN A 293 -9.59 17.50 -3.52
C ASN A 293 -9.72 16.86 -4.90
N ASP A 294 -10.03 17.66 -5.92
CA ASP A 294 -10.23 17.18 -7.28
C ASP A 294 -9.01 16.43 -7.86
N ASN A 295 -7.79 16.83 -7.49
CA ASN A 295 -6.58 16.14 -7.93
C ASN A 295 -6.47 14.74 -7.31
N GLN A 296 -6.77 14.59 -6.02
CA GLN A 296 -6.77 13.30 -5.35
C GLN A 296 -7.83 12.38 -5.98
N ILE A 297 -9.04 12.89 -6.23
CA ILE A 297 -10.13 12.14 -6.83
C ILE A 297 -9.77 11.68 -8.25
N ALA A 298 -9.24 12.58 -9.09
CA ALA A 298 -8.87 12.27 -10.46
C ALA A 298 -7.70 11.26 -10.52
N MET A 299 -6.69 11.43 -9.66
CA MET A 299 -5.56 10.50 -9.57
C MET A 299 -6.01 9.12 -9.09
N ALA A 300 -6.87 9.05 -8.06
CA ALA A 300 -7.39 7.80 -7.55
C ALA A 300 -8.17 7.03 -8.63
N GLN A 301 -9.05 7.71 -9.37
CA GLN A 301 -9.78 7.09 -10.47
C GLN A 301 -8.83 6.58 -11.55
N LYS A 302 -7.81 7.37 -11.94
CA LYS A 302 -6.83 6.93 -12.94
C LYS A 302 -6.03 5.70 -12.48
N LEU A 303 -5.62 5.65 -11.22
CA LEU A 303 -4.93 4.50 -10.64
C LEU A 303 -5.84 3.26 -10.58
N CYS A 304 -7.13 3.44 -10.27
CA CYS A 304 -8.14 2.39 -10.35
C CYS A 304 -8.28 1.85 -11.77
N ASP A 305 -8.36 2.74 -12.77
CA ASP A 305 -8.45 2.38 -14.19
C ASP A 305 -7.20 1.63 -14.70
N MET A 306 -6.06 1.80 -14.04
CA MET A 306 -4.81 1.08 -14.31
C MET A 306 -4.74 -0.30 -13.65
N GLY A 307 -5.72 -0.66 -12.82
CA GLY A 307 -5.85 -1.97 -12.17
C GLY A 307 -5.08 -2.11 -10.86
N LEU A 308 -4.88 -1.03 -10.10
CA LEU A 308 -4.45 -1.08 -8.71
C LEU A 308 -5.59 -1.54 -7.79
N ASP A 309 -5.29 -2.43 -6.85
CA ASP A 309 -6.31 -2.99 -5.95
C ASP A 309 -6.56 -2.11 -4.72
N VAL A 310 -5.51 -1.46 -4.20
CA VAL A 310 -5.59 -0.63 -2.99
C VAL A 310 -4.78 0.66 -3.15
N ILE A 311 -5.37 1.79 -2.78
CA ILE A 311 -4.71 3.10 -2.70
C ILE A 311 -4.82 3.61 -1.26
N VAL A 312 -3.68 3.97 -0.67
CA VAL A 312 -3.60 4.49 0.70
C VAL A 312 -2.94 5.86 0.69
N GLY A 313 -3.69 6.89 1.07
CA GLY A 313 -3.22 8.27 1.10
C GLY A 313 -2.69 8.72 2.46
N GLY A 314 -1.75 9.67 2.45
CA GLY A 314 -1.19 10.41 3.59
C GLY A 314 -0.97 11.88 3.23
N HIS A 315 -0.45 12.71 4.13
CA HIS A 315 -0.16 14.14 4.02
C HIS A 315 -1.26 15.09 4.55
N PRO A 316 -2.58 14.90 4.33
CA PRO A 316 -3.56 15.86 4.86
C PRO A 316 -3.56 15.99 6.38
N HIS A 317 -2.91 15.10 7.11
CA HIS A 317 -2.84 15.05 8.59
C HIS A 317 -4.20 14.95 9.29
N VAL A 318 -5.25 14.71 8.53
CA VAL A 318 -6.62 14.43 8.96
C VAL A 318 -7.13 13.22 8.22
N VAL A 319 -8.00 12.45 8.86
CA VAL A 319 -8.65 11.32 8.19
C VAL A 319 -9.60 11.85 7.14
N GLN A 320 -9.45 11.40 5.91
CA GLN A 320 -10.33 11.66 4.78
C GLN A 320 -11.20 10.44 4.47
N PRO A 321 -12.24 10.57 3.63
CA PRO A 321 -13.14 9.45 3.31
C PRO A 321 -12.43 8.21 2.79
N VAL A 322 -13.07 7.07 3.01
CA VAL A 322 -12.74 5.78 2.40
C VAL A 322 -13.83 5.47 1.39
N ASP A 323 -13.46 4.94 0.22
CA ASP A 323 -14.39 4.61 -0.84
C ASP A 323 -13.98 3.32 -1.56
N LEU A 324 -14.88 2.79 -2.38
CA LEU A 324 -14.65 1.66 -3.27
C LEU A 324 -14.90 2.14 -4.70
N LEU A 325 -13.83 2.44 -5.41
CA LEU A 325 -13.89 2.92 -6.79
C LEU A 325 -14.15 1.77 -7.74
N GLN A 326 -14.98 2.03 -8.76
CA GLN A 326 -15.17 1.15 -9.91
C GLN A 326 -14.30 1.64 -11.05
N SER A 327 -13.54 0.73 -11.67
CA SER A 327 -12.78 1.08 -12.88
C SER A 327 -13.71 1.42 -14.05
N ASN A 328 -13.33 2.45 -14.83
CA ASN A 328 -13.99 2.80 -16.07
C ASN A 328 -13.56 1.92 -17.24
N GLU A 329 -12.38 1.31 -17.13
CA GLU A 329 -11.77 0.49 -18.18
C GLU A 329 -12.10 -1.01 -18.04
N ASP A 330 -12.24 -1.48 -16.79
CA ASP A 330 -12.58 -2.86 -16.46
C ASP A 330 -13.78 -2.91 -15.50
N PRO A 331 -14.97 -3.33 -15.95
CA PRO A 331 -16.17 -3.38 -15.13
C PRO A 331 -16.11 -4.40 -13.99
N ASP A 332 -15.16 -5.33 -14.01
CA ASP A 332 -14.97 -6.33 -12.97
C ASP A 332 -13.92 -5.90 -11.94
N HIS A 333 -13.15 -4.83 -12.20
CA HIS A 333 -12.13 -4.32 -11.30
C HIS A 333 -12.64 -3.19 -10.39
N LYS A 334 -12.29 -3.29 -9.09
CA LYS A 334 -12.56 -2.27 -8.07
C LYS A 334 -11.33 -2.02 -7.23
N THR A 335 -11.17 -0.77 -6.82
CA THR A 335 -10.06 -0.32 -5.96
C THR A 335 -10.60 0.20 -4.65
N VAL A 336 -10.07 -0.31 -3.54
CA VAL A 336 -10.28 0.30 -2.21
C VAL A 336 -9.37 1.52 -2.11
N ILE A 337 -9.96 2.67 -1.76
CA ILE A 337 -9.22 3.92 -1.55
C ILE A 337 -9.42 4.45 -0.13
N LEU A 338 -8.32 4.78 0.53
CA LEU A 338 -8.27 5.57 1.74
C LEU A 338 -7.58 6.89 1.37
N TYR A 339 -8.35 7.97 1.21
CA TYR A 339 -7.79 9.24 0.73
C TYR A 339 -6.76 9.84 1.68
N SER A 340 -6.91 9.68 2.99
CA SER A 340 -5.87 9.96 3.98
C SER A 340 -6.15 9.22 5.28
N MET A 341 -5.11 8.67 5.88
CA MET A 341 -5.17 8.03 7.19
C MET A 341 -4.96 9.02 8.36
N GLY A 342 -4.62 10.29 8.07
CA GLY A 342 -4.26 11.27 9.09
C GLY A 342 -2.91 10.96 9.76
N ASN A 343 -2.75 11.33 11.03
CA ASN A 343 -1.52 11.12 11.79
C ASN A 343 -1.59 9.88 12.69
N ALA A 344 -0.56 9.06 12.67
CA ALA A 344 -0.35 8.03 13.71
C ALA A 344 0.11 8.68 15.02
N VAL A 345 1.07 9.60 14.94
CA VAL A 345 1.57 10.38 16.07
C VAL A 345 1.88 11.81 15.62
N SER A 346 1.36 12.80 16.31
CA SER A 346 1.60 14.21 16.01
C SER A 346 1.27 15.11 17.19
N ASN A 347 1.75 16.36 17.15
CA ASN A 347 1.30 17.44 18.03
C ASN A 347 0.51 18.51 17.26
N GLN A 348 0.12 18.25 16.02
CA GLN A 348 -0.71 19.17 15.25
C GLN A 348 -2.09 19.35 15.93
N ARG A 349 -2.57 20.59 15.99
CA ARG A 349 -3.86 20.96 16.61
C ARG A 349 -4.57 21.97 15.74
N PHE A 350 -5.88 21.83 15.62
CA PHE A 350 -6.69 22.88 15.00
C PHE A 350 -6.57 24.18 15.80
N GLY A 351 -6.24 25.28 15.12
CA GLY A 351 -6.26 26.62 15.69
C GLY A 351 -4.97 27.10 16.36
N ASN A 352 -3.83 26.51 16.05
CA ASN A 352 -2.52 27.08 16.38
C ASN A 352 -1.97 27.87 15.21
#